data_f7be108ba5712a63758a65ff9899f673
#
_entry.id   f7be108ba5712a63758a65ff9899f673
#
_cell.length_a   1.000
_cell.length_b   1.000
_cell.length_c   1.000
_cell.angle_alpha   90.00
_cell.angle_beta   90.00
_cell.angle_gamma   90.00
#
_symmetry.space_group_name_H-M   'P 1'
#
loop_
_entity.id
_entity.type
_entity.pdbx_description
1 polymer ?
#
loop_
_entity_poly.entity_id
_entity_poly.type
_entity_poly.pdbx_seq_one_letter_code
_entity_poly.pdbx_strand_id
1 'polypeptide(L)'
;MKLALCQIAMSDNENENLERQLSALRQAALYGADLIVYPELQLHRFFPQYEGRDVSDKLLTADHPIIRQFQDACRENRIMAAPNFYLREPSGCFDATLLIGGDGALLGRQKMVHIAQAAQFYEQDYYTPSDDGFLVFDTPHGKIGIVVCFDRHYPESIR
;
A
#
# COMPACT_ATOMS: atom_id res chain seq x y z
N MET A 1 -8.29 -16.44 9.12
CA MET A 1 -8.06 -15.00 8.89
C MET A 1 -9.28 -14.39 8.18
N LYS A 2 -9.85 -13.32 8.71
CA LYS A 2 -10.95 -12.53 8.12
C LYS A 2 -10.38 -11.27 7.50
N LEU A 3 -10.62 -11.06 6.20
CA LEU A 3 -10.11 -9.91 5.45
C LEU A 3 -11.20 -8.84 5.31
N ALA A 4 -10.80 -7.58 5.45
CA ALA A 4 -11.55 -6.42 5.03
C ALA A 4 -10.91 -5.79 3.80
N LEU A 5 -11.71 -5.45 2.79
CA LEU A 5 -11.25 -4.74 1.61
C LEU A 5 -11.76 -3.30 1.68
N CYS A 6 -10.84 -2.33 1.72
CA CYS A 6 -11.18 -0.92 1.74
C CYS A 6 -11.41 -0.43 0.29
N GLN A 7 -12.65 -0.32 -0.12
CA GLN A 7 -13.03 0.26 -1.41
C GLN A 7 -13.68 1.62 -1.20
N ILE A 8 -12.95 2.68 -1.47
CA ILE A 8 -13.41 4.07 -1.30
C ILE A 8 -13.08 4.91 -2.54
N ALA A 9 -13.92 5.91 -2.81
CA ALA A 9 -13.63 6.91 -3.82
C ALA A 9 -12.57 7.88 -3.29
N MET A 10 -11.53 8.13 -4.07
CA MET A 10 -10.48 9.10 -3.75
C MET A 10 -10.96 10.52 -4.08
N SER A 11 -10.76 11.44 -3.13
CA SER A 11 -10.86 12.88 -3.37
C SER A 11 -9.50 13.47 -3.77
N ASP A 12 -9.48 14.74 -4.14
CA ASP A 12 -8.23 15.46 -4.40
C ASP A 12 -7.55 15.94 -3.10
N ASN A 13 -8.17 15.69 -1.94
CA ASN A 13 -7.66 16.07 -0.62
C ASN A 13 -7.06 14.83 0.07
N GLU A 14 -5.73 14.82 0.21
CA GLU A 14 -4.98 13.75 0.86
C GLU A 14 -5.43 13.50 2.30
N ASN A 15 -5.64 14.56 3.07
CA ASN A 15 -6.06 14.43 4.46
C ASN A 15 -7.45 13.79 4.58
N GLU A 16 -8.37 14.14 3.68
CA GLU A 16 -9.69 13.53 3.64
C GLU A 16 -9.60 12.03 3.30
N ASN A 17 -8.75 11.67 2.33
CA ASN A 17 -8.51 10.27 1.98
C ASN A 17 -7.89 9.50 3.16
N LEU A 18 -6.91 10.08 3.83
CA LEU A 18 -6.28 9.49 5.02
C LEU A 18 -7.30 9.22 6.13
N GLU A 19 -8.11 10.23 6.48
CA GLU A 19 -9.13 10.09 7.52
C GLU A 19 -10.18 9.01 7.21
N ARG A 20 -10.64 8.95 5.96
CA ARG A 20 -11.56 7.90 5.49
C ARG A 20 -10.97 6.51 5.66
N GLN A 21 -9.68 6.35 5.37
CA GLN A 21 -8.99 5.07 5.44
C GLN A 21 -8.71 4.64 6.87
N LEU A 22 -8.29 5.56 7.74
CA LEU A 22 -8.15 5.29 9.17
C LEU A 22 -9.50 4.96 9.82
N SER A 23 -10.58 5.62 9.37
CA SER A 23 -11.95 5.28 9.80
C SER A 23 -12.35 3.87 9.33
N ALA A 24 -12.02 3.51 8.08
CA ALA A 24 -12.27 2.15 7.56
C ALA A 24 -11.51 1.07 8.35
N LEU A 25 -10.27 1.35 8.79
CA LEU A 25 -9.50 0.44 9.66
C LEU A 25 -10.23 0.20 10.97
N ARG A 26 -10.66 1.27 11.65
CA ARG A 26 -11.40 1.16 12.91
C ARG A 26 -12.69 0.36 12.74
N GLN A 27 -13.43 0.59 11.65
CA GLN A 27 -14.64 -0.17 11.33
C GLN A 27 -14.34 -1.65 11.07
N ALA A 28 -13.29 -1.94 10.28
CA ALA A 28 -12.87 -3.31 10.01
C ALA A 28 -12.55 -4.08 11.29
N ALA A 29 -11.84 -3.44 12.23
CA ALA A 29 -11.54 -4.01 13.53
C ALA A 29 -12.81 -4.29 14.36
N LEU A 30 -13.77 -3.35 14.37
CA LEU A 30 -15.06 -3.53 15.05
C LEU A 30 -15.86 -4.71 14.46
N TYR A 31 -15.73 -4.99 13.17
CA TYR A 31 -16.34 -6.15 12.52
C TYR A 31 -15.50 -7.44 12.68
N GLY A 32 -14.41 -7.39 13.43
CA GLY A 32 -13.56 -8.53 13.72
C GLY A 32 -12.73 -9.00 12.53
N ALA A 33 -12.30 -8.08 11.67
CA ALA A 33 -11.32 -8.39 10.63
C ALA A 33 -9.93 -8.53 11.26
N ASP A 34 -9.13 -9.46 10.73
CA ASP A 34 -7.75 -9.68 11.14
C ASP A 34 -6.77 -8.80 10.34
N LEU A 35 -7.13 -8.47 9.08
CA LEU A 35 -6.34 -7.67 8.17
C LEU A 35 -7.26 -6.79 7.31
N ILE A 36 -6.92 -5.51 7.17
CA ILE A 36 -7.51 -4.62 6.17
C ILE A 36 -6.52 -4.36 5.02
N VAL A 37 -7.00 -4.48 3.79
CA VAL A 37 -6.25 -4.23 2.55
C VAL A 37 -6.80 -2.98 1.86
N TYR A 38 -5.91 -2.14 1.37
CA TYR A 38 -6.23 -0.88 0.72
C TYR A 38 -5.97 -0.92 -0.79
N PRO A 39 -6.55 0.00 -1.57
CA PRO A 39 -6.22 0.12 -2.99
C PRO A 39 -4.81 0.66 -3.20
N GLU A 40 -4.29 0.50 -4.40
CA GLU A 40 -3.05 1.12 -4.87
C GLU A 40 -3.12 2.65 -4.75
N LEU A 41 -2.00 3.29 -4.37
CA LEU A 41 -1.88 4.74 -4.21
C LEU A 41 -3.02 5.36 -3.37
N GLN A 42 -3.34 4.72 -2.28
CA GLN A 42 -4.55 4.96 -1.49
C GLN A 42 -4.77 6.40 -0.99
N LEU A 43 -3.74 7.25 -1.01
CA LEU A 43 -3.87 8.65 -0.58
C LEU A 43 -4.28 9.60 -1.70
N HIS A 44 -4.16 9.15 -2.96
CA HIS A 44 -4.33 10.02 -4.13
C HIS A 44 -5.21 9.36 -5.18
N ARG A 45 -5.76 10.18 -6.08
CA ARG A 45 -6.23 9.63 -7.36
C ARG A 45 -5.06 9.04 -8.12
N PHE A 46 -5.30 8.01 -8.91
CA PHE A 46 -4.29 7.32 -9.69
C PHE A 46 -3.61 8.30 -10.66
N PHE A 47 -2.49 8.88 -10.22
CA PHE A 47 -1.76 9.88 -11.00
C PHE A 47 -1.01 9.29 -12.21
N PRO A 48 -0.62 7.98 -12.23
CA PRO A 48 0.02 7.41 -13.40
C PRO A 48 -0.86 7.31 -14.65
N GLN A 49 -2.14 7.69 -14.55
CA GLN A 49 -2.97 7.88 -15.75
C GLN A 49 -2.50 9.03 -16.66
N TYR A 50 -1.60 9.87 -16.17
CA TYR A 50 -1.04 11.00 -16.91
C TYR A 50 0.45 10.81 -17.13
N GLU A 51 0.92 11.12 -18.35
CA GLU A 51 2.30 11.01 -18.75
C GLU A 51 3.18 12.08 -18.06
N GLY A 52 4.31 11.68 -17.48
CA GLY A 52 5.43 12.52 -17.06
C GLY A 52 5.14 13.74 -16.17
N ARG A 53 4.18 13.66 -15.26
CA ARG A 53 3.88 14.76 -14.34
C ARG A 53 4.82 14.80 -13.14
N ASP A 54 5.12 16.00 -12.64
CA ASP A 54 5.74 16.14 -11.33
C ASP A 54 4.74 15.77 -10.23
N VAL A 55 5.07 14.75 -9.46
CA VAL A 55 4.30 14.22 -8.32
C VAL A 55 5.19 14.07 -7.09
N SER A 56 6.25 14.87 -7.01
CA SER A 56 7.20 14.85 -5.89
C SER A 56 6.53 15.16 -4.53
N ASP A 57 5.43 15.91 -4.57
CA ASP A 57 4.57 16.22 -3.42
C ASP A 57 3.83 14.99 -2.84
N LYS A 58 3.76 13.89 -3.58
CA LYS A 58 3.06 12.66 -3.18
C LYS A 58 4.00 11.58 -2.61
N LEU A 59 5.29 11.84 -2.64
CA LEU A 59 6.30 10.90 -2.15
C LEU A 59 6.36 10.90 -0.63
N LEU A 60 6.22 9.72 -0.05
CA LEU A 60 6.46 9.50 1.38
C LEU A 60 7.83 8.87 1.60
N THR A 61 8.44 9.15 2.74
CA THR A 61 9.59 8.40 3.27
C THR A 61 9.11 7.34 4.27
N ALA A 62 9.92 6.34 4.56
CA ALA A 62 9.54 5.25 5.46
C ALA A 62 9.17 5.72 6.90
N ASP A 63 9.66 6.88 7.30
CA ASP A 63 9.40 7.50 8.61
C ASP A 63 8.33 8.60 8.55
N HIS A 64 7.59 8.71 7.44
CA HIS A 64 6.59 9.75 7.26
C HIS A 64 5.47 9.66 8.32
N PRO A 65 4.95 10.81 8.83
CA PRO A 65 3.90 10.82 9.85
C PRO A 65 2.64 10.02 9.49
N ILE A 66 2.26 9.98 8.22
CA ILE A 66 1.10 9.20 7.75
C ILE A 66 1.31 7.70 8.02
N ILE A 67 2.50 7.17 7.76
CA ILE A 67 2.81 5.75 8.02
C ILE A 67 2.69 5.46 9.52
N ARG A 68 3.20 6.36 10.38
CA ARG A 68 3.06 6.24 11.83
C ARG A 68 1.60 6.25 12.28
N GLN A 69 0.74 7.05 11.67
CA GLN A 69 -0.70 7.03 11.96
C GLN A 69 -1.34 5.67 11.68
N PHE A 70 -0.96 5.00 10.58
CA PHE A 70 -1.41 3.63 10.31
C PHE A 70 -0.86 2.65 11.34
N GLN A 71 0.41 2.76 11.74
CA GLN A 71 1.01 1.91 12.78
C GLN A 71 0.29 2.07 14.13
N ASP A 72 0.00 3.31 14.52
CA ASP A 72 -0.72 3.61 15.75
C ASP A 72 -2.16 3.08 15.70
N ALA A 73 -2.87 3.31 14.59
CA ALA A 73 -4.21 2.79 14.39
C ALA A 73 -4.26 1.25 14.42
N CYS A 74 -3.27 0.56 13.83
CA CYS A 74 -3.14 -0.89 13.91
C CYS A 74 -2.97 -1.35 15.36
N ARG A 75 -2.08 -0.70 16.11
CA ARG A 75 -1.80 -1.02 17.52
C ARG A 75 -3.03 -0.81 18.41
N GLU A 76 -3.69 0.34 18.27
CA GLU A 76 -4.87 0.70 19.07
C GLU A 76 -6.05 -0.25 18.83
N ASN A 77 -6.23 -0.69 17.59
CA ASN A 77 -7.37 -1.52 17.18
C ASN A 77 -7.03 -3.01 17.07
N ARG A 78 -5.76 -3.40 17.25
CA ARG A 78 -5.26 -4.78 17.18
C ARG A 78 -5.61 -5.48 15.86
N ILE A 79 -5.51 -4.75 14.76
CA ILE A 79 -5.76 -5.23 13.40
C ILE A 79 -4.53 -5.01 12.53
N MET A 80 -4.21 -5.96 11.68
CA MET A 80 -3.17 -5.79 10.66
C MET A 80 -3.68 -4.89 9.52
N ALA A 81 -2.76 -4.19 8.86
CA ALA A 81 -3.09 -3.39 7.68
C ALA A 81 -2.06 -3.57 6.56
N ALA A 82 -2.55 -3.52 5.33
CA ALA A 82 -1.74 -3.52 4.12
C ALA A 82 -1.98 -2.23 3.30
N PRO A 83 -1.51 -1.05 3.79
CA PRO A 83 -1.60 0.20 3.05
C PRO A 83 -0.57 0.26 1.93
N ASN A 84 -0.95 0.91 0.81
CA ASN A 84 -0.08 1.11 -0.34
C ASN A 84 0.24 2.61 -0.52
N PHE A 85 1.51 2.91 -0.75
CA PHE A 85 2.02 4.28 -0.87
C PHE A 85 3.06 4.42 -1.97
N TYR A 86 3.20 5.65 -2.48
CA TYR A 86 4.32 6.04 -3.31
C TYR A 86 5.50 6.40 -2.41
N LEU A 87 6.51 5.51 -2.34
CA LEU A 87 7.62 5.63 -1.41
C LEU A 87 8.92 6.07 -2.09
N ARG A 88 9.63 7.00 -1.42
CA ARG A 88 11.01 7.34 -1.75
C ARG A 88 11.98 6.51 -0.92
N GLU A 89 12.92 5.87 -1.57
CA GLU A 89 14.08 5.20 -1.00
C GLU A 89 15.36 5.70 -1.69
N PRO A 90 16.56 5.43 -1.14
CA PRO A 90 17.82 5.81 -1.80
C PRO A 90 17.98 5.24 -3.21
N SER A 91 17.39 4.08 -3.49
CA SER A 91 17.45 3.38 -4.77
C SER A 91 16.39 3.84 -5.79
N GLY A 92 15.40 4.65 -5.39
CA GLY A 92 14.37 5.11 -6.31
C GLY A 92 13.04 5.46 -5.65
N CYS A 93 12.01 5.59 -6.49
CA CYS A 93 10.64 5.84 -6.07
C CYS A 93 9.79 4.62 -6.42
N PHE A 94 9.05 4.10 -5.46
CA PHE A 94 8.38 2.81 -5.59
C PHE A 94 6.89 2.92 -5.27
N ASP A 95 6.08 2.23 -6.05
CA ASP A 95 4.77 1.79 -5.58
C ASP A 95 5.00 0.64 -4.60
N ALA A 96 4.59 0.81 -3.35
CA ALA A 96 4.88 -0.16 -2.31
C ALA A 96 3.72 -0.36 -1.34
N THR A 97 3.37 -1.61 -1.11
CA THR A 97 2.43 -2.01 -0.07
C THR A 97 3.20 -2.39 1.20
N LEU A 98 2.91 -1.70 2.29
CA LEU A 98 3.43 -2.04 3.61
C LEU A 98 2.58 -3.13 4.25
N LEU A 99 3.18 -4.00 5.04
CA LEU A 99 2.44 -4.90 5.94
C LEU A 99 2.71 -4.49 7.38
N ILE A 100 1.67 -4.01 8.06
CA ILE A 100 1.74 -3.54 9.44
C ILE A 100 1.03 -4.55 10.34
N GLY A 101 1.69 -5.01 11.38
CA GLY A 101 1.15 -5.93 12.38
C GLY A 101 0.10 -5.30 13.28
N GLY A 102 -0.72 -6.11 13.93
CA GLY A 102 -1.72 -5.65 14.92
C GLY A 102 -1.12 -5.04 16.20
N ASP A 103 0.17 -5.10 16.37
CA ASP A 103 0.95 -4.41 17.39
C ASP A 103 1.53 -3.07 16.89
N GLY A 104 1.29 -2.72 15.64
CA GLY A 104 1.82 -1.53 14.96
C GLY A 104 3.23 -1.69 14.42
N ALA A 105 3.85 -2.88 14.55
CA ALA A 105 5.16 -3.12 13.97
C ALA A 105 5.09 -3.20 12.42
N LEU A 106 6.05 -2.62 11.73
CA LEU A 106 6.21 -2.84 10.30
C LEU A 106 6.81 -4.23 10.08
N LEU A 107 6.01 -5.16 9.56
CA LEU A 107 6.46 -6.54 9.27
C LEU A 107 7.29 -6.60 7.98
N GLY A 108 7.05 -5.68 7.07
CA GLY A 108 7.79 -5.56 5.83
C GLY A 108 7.05 -4.74 4.77
N ARG A 109 7.60 -4.72 3.56
CA ARG A 109 6.99 -4.06 2.41
C ARG A 109 7.22 -4.86 1.14
N GLN A 110 6.24 -4.88 0.27
CA GLN A 110 6.35 -5.36 -1.11
C GLN A 110 6.34 -4.17 -2.04
N LYS A 111 7.44 -3.96 -2.75
CA LYS A 111 7.53 -3.01 -3.85
C LYS A 111 7.06 -3.69 -5.13
N MET A 112 6.39 -2.95 -6.02
CA MET A 112 5.97 -3.44 -7.33
C MET A 112 7.17 -3.87 -8.17
N VAL A 113 7.10 -5.06 -8.75
CA VAL A 113 8.20 -5.68 -9.52
C VAL A 113 8.06 -5.39 -11.01
N HIS A 114 6.87 -5.59 -11.55
CA HIS A 114 6.55 -5.36 -12.96
C HIS A 114 5.77 -4.07 -13.13
N ILE A 115 6.36 -3.08 -13.79
CA ILE A 115 5.77 -1.76 -13.94
C ILE A 115 5.07 -1.67 -15.29
N ALA A 116 3.79 -1.32 -15.30
CA ALA A 116 3.02 -1.18 -16.53
C ALA A 116 3.44 0.07 -17.32
N GLN A 117 3.34 -0.04 -18.66
CA GLN A 117 3.46 1.10 -19.55
C GLN A 117 2.46 0.93 -20.71
N ALA A 118 1.37 1.66 -20.61
CA ALA A 118 0.30 1.67 -21.60
C ALA A 118 -0.49 2.98 -21.51
N ALA A 119 -1.39 3.21 -22.45
CA ALA A 119 -2.27 4.39 -22.39
C ALA A 119 -3.05 4.42 -21.08
N GLN A 120 -2.97 5.52 -20.33
CA GLN A 120 -3.53 5.73 -18.99
C GLN A 120 -2.89 4.89 -17.87
N PHE A 121 -1.75 4.25 -18.13
CA PHE A 121 -0.91 3.51 -17.19
C PHE A 121 0.56 3.81 -17.50
N TYR A 122 0.96 5.07 -17.29
CA TYR A 122 2.33 5.54 -17.55
C TYR A 122 3.20 5.34 -16.29
N GLU A 123 3.13 4.16 -15.70
CA GLU A 123 3.73 3.87 -14.41
C GLU A 123 5.25 3.91 -14.44
N GLN A 124 5.87 3.57 -15.60
CA GLN A 124 7.32 3.64 -15.78
C GLN A 124 7.88 5.06 -15.73
N ASP A 125 7.05 6.09 -15.86
CA ASP A 125 7.45 7.48 -15.70
C ASP A 125 7.65 7.87 -14.22
N TYR A 126 7.15 7.05 -13.30
CA TYR A 126 7.08 7.33 -11.87
C TYR A 126 7.79 6.31 -11.00
N TYR A 127 7.64 5.02 -11.32
CA TYR A 127 8.07 3.94 -10.44
C TYR A 127 9.37 3.29 -10.91
N THR A 128 10.22 3.03 -9.95
CA THR A 128 11.38 2.15 -10.11
C THR A 128 10.92 0.71 -9.89
N PRO A 129 11.19 -0.22 -10.81
CA PRO A 129 10.89 -1.63 -10.56
C PRO A 129 11.70 -2.16 -9.38
N SER A 130 11.08 -3.00 -8.57
CA SER A 130 11.76 -3.65 -7.45
C SER A 130 12.72 -4.73 -7.93
N ASP A 131 13.90 -4.77 -7.36
CA ASP A 131 14.88 -5.86 -7.50
C ASP A 131 14.85 -6.85 -6.32
N ASP A 132 14.02 -6.60 -5.30
CA ASP A 132 13.83 -7.51 -4.16
C ASP A 132 13.02 -8.78 -4.53
N GLY A 133 12.36 -8.78 -5.69
CA GLY A 133 11.44 -9.85 -6.10
C GLY A 133 10.15 -9.87 -5.28
N PHE A 134 9.53 -11.06 -5.20
CA PHE A 134 8.31 -11.29 -4.43
C PHE A 134 8.63 -11.82 -3.05
N LEU A 135 8.11 -11.16 -2.02
CA LEU A 135 8.39 -11.46 -0.62
C LEU A 135 7.20 -12.13 0.04
N VAL A 136 7.49 -12.98 1.02
CA VAL A 136 6.49 -13.63 1.89
C VAL A 136 6.78 -13.26 3.33
N PHE A 137 5.76 -12.80 4.03
CA PHE A 137 5.85 -12.29 5.39
C PHE A 137 5.22 -13.27 6.36
N ASP A 138 5.91 -13.58 7.45
CA ASP A 138 5.35 -14.36 8.55
C ASP A 138 4.42 -13.48 9.41
N THR A 139 3.22 -13.98 9.66
CA THR A 139 2.22 -13.30 10.50
C THR A 139 1.58 -14.27 11.49
N PRO A 140 0.89 -13.77 12.52
CA PRO A 140 0.13 -14.63 13.44
C PRO A 140 -0.95 -15.47 12.75
N HIS A 141 -1.36 -15.09 11.53
CA HIS A 141 -2.41 -15.77 10.77
C HIS A 141 -1.85 -16.66 9.63
N GLY A 142 -0.53 -16.86 9.61
CA GLY A 142 0.18 -17.61 8.58
C GLY A 142 1.01 -16.72 7.66
N LYS A 143 1.50 -17.30 6.58
CA LYS A 143 2.33 -16.59 5.59
C LYS A 143 1.47 -15.77 4.64
N ILE A 144 1.86 -14.52 4.42
CA ILE A 144 1.19 -13.60 3.51
C ILE A 144 2.18 -13.16 2.42
N GLY A 145 1.83 -13.39 1.16
CA GLY A 145 2.45 -12.76 0.00
C GLY A 145 1.60 -11.59 -0.46
N ILE A 146 2.22 -10.55 -0.96
CA ILE A 146 1.56 -9.37 -1.50
C ILE A 146 1.93 -9.24 -2.97
N VAL A 147 0.93 -9.01 -3.81
CA VAL A 147 1.08 -8.79 -5.26
C VAL A 147 0.48 -7.43 -5.58
N VAL A 148 1.27 -6.53 -6.15
CA VAL A 148 0.86 -5.15 -6.41
C VAL A 148 0.43 -5.00 -7.86
N CYS A 149 -0.82 -4.60 -8.06
CA CYS A 149 -1.41 -4.17 -9.32
C CYS A 149 -1.06 -5.07 -10.53
N PHE A 150 -0.18 -4.58 -11.43
CA PHE A 150 0.21 -5.25 -12.67
C PHE A 150 0.95 -6.57 -12.44
N ASP A 151 1.63 -6.74 -11.29
CA ASP A 151 2.31 -7.97 -10.92
C ASP A 151 1.39 -9.21 -10.98
N ARG A 152 0.08 -9.05 -10.71
CA ARG A 152 -0.90 -10.16 -10.75
C ARG A 152 -1.04 -10.83 -12.11
N HIS A 153 -0.57 -10.20 -13.18
CA HIS A 153 -0.60 -10.76 -14.54
C HIS A 153 0.55 -11.73 -14.83
N TYR A 154 1.52 -11.83 -13.92
CA TYR A 154 2.69 -12.69 -14.04
C TYR A 154 2.55 -13.90 -13.13
N PRO A 155 2.50 -15.13 -13.69
CA PRO A 155 2.31 -16.36 -12.88
C PRO A 155 3.34 -16.56 -11.79
N GLU A 156 4.58 -16.11 -12.00
CA GLU A 156 5.69 -16.18 -11.05
C GLU A 156 5.46 -15.36 -9.77
N SER A 157 4.59 -14.37 -9.82
CA SER A 157 4.22 -13.57 -8.64
C SER A 157 3.39 -14.35 -7.62
N ILE A 158 2.74 -15.45 -8.07
CA ILE A 158 1.79 -16.23 -7.27
C ILE A 158 2.36 -17.61 -6.92
N ARG A 159 3.41 -18.05 -7.60
CA ARG A 159 4.09 -19.32 -7.36
C ARG A 159 5.14 -19.23 -6.28
#